data_bab46cd11657165dae306b245f705faa
#
_entry.id   bab46cd11657165dae306b245f705faa
#
_cell.length_a   1.000
_cell.length_b   1.000
_cell.length_c   1.000
_cell.angle_alpha   90.00
_cell.angle_beta   90.00
_cell.angle_gamma   90.00
#
_symmetry.space_group_name_H-M   'P 1'
#
loop_
_entity.id
_entity.type
_entity.pdbx_description
1 polymer ?
#
loop_
_entity_poly.entity_id
_entity_poly.type
_entity_poly.pdbx_seq_one_letter_code
_entity_poly.pdbx_strand_id
1 'polypeptide(L)'
;MKITKIEMTAFGKFQNRTIPFHAGCNLIYGPNESGKSTIHTFLAAMLFGLDPSRGRGVRNSLYQRYLPWNTPGAYGGKLWFEKGGHTYRIERSFLKENRSLALVDETEGAALEPAEETLAALLAPMTETTFRNTLLIRQMQAAPDGDLAPELQNYSANLATAQDAQIDLKAAVQSLNTQAKEIKKQIPSDTLAKKMQLEQLLLEKKNALQTIEQETPASASAPEDASSRLQALLSEQAALKAEKASDTSVIPRLRTIPGFFRVLFPVLTFLCVLASLGCYFFYDSQWTLPILGAGWFFLLVTVIVELIARRQDRRQDAIHAEIDRRSADRQKQIHALGDQIAQLSQSKDQQIRLQEQKSVLLRQLKEQISQLEQQIGQLSESLAQEKQMSEELDALELAKSRINELSRQVQSSYSPKLREDASALLSQLTNGRYSDMVFDEQFHLSLNTSDRLIPVEQLSRGTMEQAYLALRIASVRLLCPEEPLPFLLDDVFAYYDDDRLRSALDVLQHLDTQVILFSCHRRESQIMKELLEQA
;
A
#
# COMPACT_ATOMS: atom_id res chain seq x y z
N MET A 1 -22.83 -12.80 19.15
CA MET A 1 -22.33 -14.17 18.89
C MET A 1 -21.70 -14.75 20.14
N LYS A 2 -21.96 -16.02 20.47
CA LYS A 2 -21.42 -16.69 21.67
C LYS A 2 -20.86 -18.06 21.30
N ILE A 3 -19.60 -18.32 21.62
CA ILE A 3 -19.01 -19.66 21.45
C ILE A 3 -19.50 -20.55 22.59
N THR A 4 -20.08 -21.69 22.27
CA THR A 4 -20.61 -22.63 23.26
C THR A 4 -19.69 -23.80 23.53
N LYS A 5 -18.94 -24.25 22.53
CA LYS A 5 -18.06 -25.41 22.65
C LYS A 5 -17.00 -25.43 21.56
N ILE A 6 -15.82 -25.93 21.89
CA ILE A 6 -14.82 -26.34 20.90
C ILE A 6 -14.44 -27.80 21.09
N GLU A 7 -14.04 -28.42 20.00
CA GLU A 7 -13.47 -29.75 19.98
C GLU A 7 -12.21 -29.74 19.08
N MET A 8 -11.06 -29.88 19.69
CA MET A 8 -9.80 -30.01 18.99
C MET A 8 -9.58 -31.48 18.65
N THR A 9 -9.77 -31.86 17.38
CA THR A 9 -9.43 -33.22 16.92
C THR A 9 -7.94 -33.45 17.08
N ALA A 10 -7.13 -32.52 16.52
CA ALA A 10 -5.71 -32.42 16.80
C ALA A 10 -5.23 -31.00 16.51
N PHE A 11 -4.61 -30.34 17.49
CA PHE A 11 -4.06 -28.99 17.34
C PHE A 11 -2.95 -28.73 18.37
N GLY A 12 -1.74 -28.49 17.92
CA GLY A 12 -0.56 -28.38 18.77
C GLY A 12 -0.39 -29.63 19.61
N LYS A 13 -0.41 -29.45 20.93
CA LYS A 13 -0.30 -30.57 21.89
C LYS A 13 -1.63 -31.27 22.22
N PHE A 14 -2.76 -30.68 21.83
CA PHE A 14 -4.07 -31.24 22.14
C PHE A 14 -4.53 -32.26 21.10
N GLN A 15 -5.14 -33.33 21.60
CA GLN A 15 -5.78 -34.36 20.79
C GLN A 15 -7.09 -34.75 21.48
N ASN A 16 -8.17 -34.83 20.70
CA ASN A 16 -9.53 -35.18 21.17
C ASN A 16 -9.95 -34.40 22.42
N ARG A 17 -9.68 -33.10 22.46
CA ARG A 17 -9.97 -32.24 23.61
C ARG A 17 -11.21 -31.41 23.35
N THR A 18 -12.21 -31.57 24.22
CA THR A 18 -13.44 -30.76 24.21
C THR A 18 -13.42 -29.76 25.34
N ILE A 19 -13.82 -28.53 25.09
CA ILE A 19 -13.94 -27.45 26.08
C ILE A 19 -15.28 -26.75 25.87
N PRO A 20 -16.19 -26.79 26.87
CA PRO A 20 -17.42 -26.00 26.85
C PRO A 20 -17.14 -24.57 27.32
N PHE A 21 -17.97 -23.64 26.83
CA PHE A 21 -17.99 -22.25 27.25
C PHE A 21 -19.43 -21.85 27.62
N HIS A 22 -19.56 -20.86 28.50
CA HIS A 22 -20.84 -20.25 28.84
C HIS A 22 -20.90 -18.78 28.38
N ALA A 23 -22.09 -18.24 28.32
CA ALA A 23 -22.28 -16.83 28.02
C ALA A 23 -21.64 -15.94 29.10
N GLY A 24 -21.00 -14.88 28.87
CA GLY A 24 -20.31 -14.04 29.86
C GLY A 24 -18.82 -14.37 29.98
N CYS A 25 -18.26 -14.18 31.15
CA CYS A 25 -16.80 -14.28 31.33
C CYS A 25 -16.35 -15.70 31.71
N ASN A 26 -15.55 -16.32 30.84
CA ASN A 26 -14.97 -17.65 31.00
C ASN A 26 -13.49 -17.53 31.35
N LEU A 27 -13.05 -18.07 32.47
CA LEU A 27 -11.64 -18.12 32.87
C LEU A 27 -11.03 -19.49 32.61
N ILE A 28 -10.06 -19.56 31.72
CA ILE A 28 -9.25 -20.74 31.47
C ILE A 28 -7.92 -20.57 32.23
N TYR A 29 -7.91 -21.06 33.48
CA TYR A 29 -6.73 -21.03 34.33
C TYR A 29 -5.84 -22.25 34.10
N GLY A 30 -4.54 -22.02 34.03
CA GLY A 30 -3.56 -23.11 33.96
C GLY A 30 -2.12 -22.60 34.00
N PRO A 31 -1.17 -23.44 34.49
CA PRO A 31 0.24 -23.05 34.53
C PRO A 31 0.79 -22.73 33.12
N ASN A 32 2.00 -22.18 33.09
CA ASN A 32 2.70 -22.00 31.82
C ASN A 32 2.81 -23.37 31.11
N GLU A 33 2.79 -23.34 29.76
CA GLU A 33 2.79 -24.54 28.92
C GLU A 33 1.53 -25.44 29.04
N SER A 34 0.51 -25.06 29.80
CA SER A 34 -0.75 -25.81 29.87
C SER A 34 -1.51 -25.85 28.51
N GLY A 35 -1.17 -24.97 27.59
CA GLY A 35 -1.77 -24.89 26.24
C GLY A 35 -2.80 -23.78 26.10
N LYS A 36 -2.84 -22.79 26.97
CA LYS A 36 -3.73 -21.62 26.90
C LYS A 36 -3.63 -20.93 25.53
N SER A 37 -2.40 -20.55 25.13
CA SER A 37 -2.17 -19.89 23.83
C SER A 37 -2.46 -20.83 22.64
N THR A 38 -2.45 -22.15 22.85
CA THR A 38 -2.88 -23.13 21.84
C THR A 38 -4.39 -23.05 21.63
N ILE A 39 -5.18 -23.02 22.73
CA ILE A 39 -6.63 -22.87 22.68
C ILE A 39 -7.02 -21.51 22.09
N HIS A 40 -6.38 -20.44 22.55
CA HIS A 40 -6.56 -19.08 22.05
C HIS A 40 -6.34 -19.00 20.53
N THR A 41 -5.24 -19.58 20.02
CA THR A 41 -4.95 -19.60 18.59
C THR A 41 -5.92 -20.51 17.82
N PHE A 42 -6.35 -21.62 18.43
CA PHE A 42 -7.33 -22.51 17.82
C PHE A 42 -8.68 -21.80 17.57
N LEU A 43 -9.16 -21.05 18.55
CA LEU A 43 -10.40 -20.26 18.42
C LEU A 43 -10.31 -19.30 17.23
N ALA A 44 -9.23 -18.52 17.14
CA ALA A 44 -9.02 -17.60 16.00
C ALA A 44 -8.90 -18.35 14.67
N ALA A 45 -8.18 -19.49 14.67
CA ALA A 45 -8.00 -20.30 13.45
C ALA A 45 -9.30 -20.96 12.98
N MET A 46 -10.18 -21.35 13.88
CA MET A 46 -11.50 -21.87 13.51
C MET A 46 -12.37 -20.83 12.82
N LEU A 47 -12.33 -19.58 13.27
CA LEU A 47 -13.11 -18.49 12.71
C LEU A 47 -12.55 -18.01 11.36
N PHE A 48 -11.25 -17.73 11.28
CA PHE A 48 -10.61 -17.05 10.13
C PHE A 48 -9.69 -17.94 9.29
N GLY A 49 -9.44 -19.16 9.74
CA GLY A 49 -8.51 -20.05 9.06
C GLY A 49 -7.08 -19.92 9.57
N LEU A 50 -6.21 -20.75 9.01
CA LEU A 50 -4.79 -20.78 9.31
C LEU A 50 -4.02 -21.01 8.02
N ASP A 51 -3.40 -19.97 7.50
CA ASP A 51 -2.70 -20.06 6.24
C ASP A 51 -1.29 -20.65 6.38
N PRO A 52 -0.97 -21.68 5.60
CA PRO A 52 0.38 -22.17 5.49
C PRO A 52 1.22 -21.16 4.73
N SER A 53 2.11 -20.44 5.40
CA SER A 53 3.02 -19.50 4.76
C SER A 53 3.92 -20.22 3.73
N ARG A 54 4.22 -19.53 2.61
CA ARG A 54 5.09 -20.01 1.54
C ARG A 54 6.51 -19.42 1.68
N GLY A 55 7.52 -20.17 1.30
CA GLY A 55 8.91 -19.67 1.26
C GLY A 55 9.65 -19.74 2.60
N ARG A 56 10.63 -18.83 2.81
CA ARG A 56 11.52 -18.85 3.99
C ARG A 56 10.82 -18.58 5.33
N GLY A 57 9.60 -18.03 5.32
CA GLY A 57 8.78 -17.80 6.52
C GLY A 57 8.09 -19.05 7.10
N VAL A 58 8.16 -20.19 6.42
CA VAL A 58 7.44 -21.43 6.80
C VAL A 58 7.75 -21.88 8.23
N ARG A 59 9.02 -21.80 8.67
CA ARG A 59 9.43 -22.31 9.99
C ARG A 59 8.81 -21.55 11.15
N ASN A 60 8.47 -20.26 10.98
CA ASN A 60 7.88 -19.41 12.01
C ASN A 60 6.38 -19.16 11.81
N SER A 61 5.74 -19.84 10.85
CA SER A 61 4.31 -19.70 10.64
C SER A 61 3.51 -20.28 11.79
N LEU A 62 2.36 -19.67 12.09
CA LEU A 62 1.41 -20.21 13.07
C LEU A 62 0.98 -21.64 12.69
N TYR A 63 0.84 -21.91 11.39
CA TYR A 63 0.56 -23.24 10.87
C TYR A 63 1.56 -24.29 11.37
N GLN A 64 2.87 -24.04 11.21
CA GLN A 64 3.92 -24.98 11.62
C GLN A 64 4.06 -25.06 13.14
N ARG A 65 3.86 -23.94 13.84
CA ARG A 65 3.95 -23.87 15.29
C ARG A 65 2.89 -24.74 16.00
N TYR A 66 1.69 -24.81 15.42
CA TYR A 66 0.57 -25.56 15.99
C TYR A 66 0.24 -26.85 15.24
N LEU A 67 1.13 -27.29 14.34
CA LEU A 67 1.02 -28.62 13.75
C LEU A 67 1.00 -29.69 14.85
N PRO A 68 0.03 -30.63 14.87
CA PRO A 68 -0.08 -31.64 15.91
C PRO A 68 1.17 -32.51 16.01
N TRP A 69 1.67 -32.72 17.20
CA TRP A 69 2.93 -33.43 17.44
C TRP A 69 2.81 -34.92 17.16
N ASN A 70 1.70 -35.56 17.59
CA ASN A 70 1.52 -36.99 17.51
C ASN A 70 0.65 -37.45 16.34
N THR A 71 -0.26 -36.60 15.86
CA THR A 71 -1.26 -36.91 14.83
C THR A 71 -1.34 -35.79 13.78
N PRO A 72 -0.25 -35.53 13.04
CA PRO A 72 -0.24 -34.45 12.05
C PRO A 72 -1.31 -34.60 10.95
N GLY A 73 -1.75 -35.83 10.67
CA GLY A 73 -2.81 -36.11 9.70
C GLY A 73 -4.24 -35.77 10.14
N ALA A 74 -4.44 -35.38 11.40
CA ALA A 74 -5.76 -35.01 11.93
C ALA A 74 -5.86 -33.52 12.31
N TYR A 75 -5.04 -32.67 11.68
CA TYR A 75 -4.92 -31.24 12.01
C TYR A 75 -6.21 -30.48 11.74
N GLY A 76 -7.00 -30.22 12.80
CA GLY A 76 -8.30 -29.58 12.69
C GLY A 76 -9.16 -29.73 13.94
N GLY A 77 -10.43 -29.42 13.80
CA GLY A 77 -11.42 -29.54 14.86
C GLY A 77 -12.76 -28.95 14.51
N LYS A 78 -13.57 -28.73 15.57
CA LYS A 78 -14.92 -28.20 15.47
C LYS A 78 -15.11 -27.06 16.46
N LEU A 79 -15.97 -26.10 16.10
CA LEU A 79 -16.35 -24.98 16.94
C LEU A 79 -17.86 -24.78 16.81
N TRP A 80 -18.56 -24.66 17.93
CA TRP A 80 -19.98 -24.33 17.99
C TRP A 80 -20.18 -22.93 18.51
N PHE A 81 -21.07 -22.19 17.88
CA PHE A 81 -21.43 -20.85 18.32
C PHE A 81 -22.91 -20.55 18.06
N GLU A 82 -23.43 -19.64 18.85
CA GLU A 82 -24.77 -19.10 18.71
C GLU A 82 -24.72 -17.69 18.14
N LYS A 83 -25.56 -17.40 17.14
CA LYS A 83 -25.76 -16.07 16.58
C LYS A 83 -27.16 -15.96 15.97
N GLY A 84 -27.87 -14.84 16.21
CA GLY A 84 -29.20 -14.60 15.66
C GLY A 84 -30.25 -15.64 16.05
N GLY A 85 -30.10 -16.31 17.21
CA GLY A 85 -30.99 -17.37 17.66
C GLY A 85 -30.71 -18.76 17.06
N HIS A 86 -29.73 -18.89 16.16
CA HIS A 86 -29.30 -20.14 15.58
C HIS A 86 -28.00 -20.64 16.20
N THR A 87 -27.84 -21.96 16.22
CA THR A 87 -26.60 -22.63 16.62
C THR A 87 -25.87 -23.15 15.39
N TYR A 88 -24.68 -22.66 15.19
CA TYR A 88 -23.83 -23.03 14.06
C TYR A 88 -22.66 -23.89 14.51
N ARG A 89 -22.25 -24.80 13.64
CA ARG A 89 -21.05 -25.61 13.80
C ARG A 89 -20.09 -25.43 12.64
N ILE A 90 -18.89 -24.99 12.96
CA ILE A 90 -17.75 -24.96 12.04
C ILE A 90 -16.97 -26.26 12.20
N GLU A 91 -16.69 -26.97 11.11
CA GLU A 91 -15.71 -28.02 11.04
C GLU A 91 -14.60 -27.60 10.08
N ARG A 92 -13.36 -27.57 10.57
CA ARG A 92 -12.23 -27.08 9.75
C ARG A 92 -11.05 -28.07 9.84
N SER A 93 -10.56 -28.46 8.64
CA SER A 93 -9.27 -29.13 8.48
C SER A 93 -8.22 -28.14 8.00
N PHE A 94 -7.08 -28.10 8.69
CA PHE A 94 -5.96 -27.22 8.34
C PHE A 94 -4.91 -27.93 7.48
N LEU A 95 -5.08 -29.19 7.15
CA LEU A 95 -4.14 -29.98 6.34
C LEU A 95 -3.92 -29.31 4.98
N LYS A 96 -2.66 -29.16 4.58
CA LYS A 96 -2.32 -28.55 3.27
C LYS A 96 -2.92 -29.31 2.08
N GLU A 97 -2.95 -30.62 2.17
CA GLU A 97 -3.39 -31.53 1.11
C GLU A 97 -4.91 -31.71 1.09
N ASN A 98 -5.57 -31.50 2.23
CA ASN A 98 -7.02 -31.66 2.38
C ASN A 98 -7.58 -30.56 3.30
N ARG A 99 -7.39 -29.31 2.89
CA ARG A 99 -7.97 -28.15 3.58
C ARG A 99 -9.46 -28.11 3.29
N SER A 100 -10.28 -28.10 4.33
CA SER A 100 -11.72 -28.06 4.19
C SER A 100 -12.34 -27.19 5.29
N LEU A 101 -13.47 -26.59 4.94
CA LEU A 101 -14.39 -25.91 5.85
C LEU A 101 -15.79 -26.45 5.56
N ALA A 102 -16.46 -26.89 6.60
CA ALA A 102 -17.90 -27.15 6.58
C ALA A 102 -18.57 -26.28 7.63
N LEU A 103 -19.68 -25.66 7.26
CA LEU A 103 -20.53 -24.86 8.12
C LEU A 103 -21.92 -25.48 8.15
N VAL A 104 -22.40 -25.79 9.33
CA VAL A 104 -23.70 -26.43 9.54
C VAL A 104 -24.53 -25.57 10.49
N ASP A 105 -25.74 -25.25 10.11
CA ASP A 105 -26.76 -24.75 11.03
C ASP A 105 -27.39 -25.94 11.74
N GLU A 106 -27.06 -26.13 13.02
CA GLU A 106 -27.60 -27.26 13.80
C GLU A 106 -29.05 -27.05 14.24
N THR A 107 -29.52 -25.79 14.23
CA THR A 107 -30.92 -25.48 14.53
C THR A 107 -31.84 -25.98 13.43
N GLU A 108 -31.44 -25.81 12.18
CA GLU A 108 -32.19 -26.24 11.00
C GLU A 108 -31.72 -27.61 10.47
N GLY A 109 -30.57 -28.10 10.93
CA GLY A 109 -29.95 -29.35 10.46
C GLY A 109 -29.40 -29.24 9.03
N ALA A 110 -29.11 -28.04 8.52
CA ALA A 110 -28.71 -27.77 7.15
C ALA A 110 -27.21 -27.44 7.03
N ALA A 111 -26.54 -27.99 6.03
CA ALA A 111 -25.22 -27.55 5.63
C ALA A 111 -25.34 -26.26 4.81
N LEU A 112 -24.53 -25.27 5.12
CA LEU A 112 -24.54 -23.96 4.49
C LEU A 112 -23.40 -23.89 3.45
N GLU A 113 -23.79 -23.71 2.18
CA GLU A 113 -22.84 -23.61 1.06
C GLU A 113 -23.11 -22.32 0.25
N PRO A 114 -22.08 -21.59 -0.17
CA PRO A 114 -20.64 -21.84 0.05
C PRO A 114 -20.21 -21.48 1.48
N ALA A 115 -19.54 -22.43 2.17
CA ALA A 115 -19.26 -22.34 3.60
C ALA A 115 -18.36 -21.14 3.98
N GLU A 116 -17.34 -20.82 3.17
CA GLU A 116 -16.43 -19.71 3.47
C GLU A 116 -17.12 -18.34 3.34
N GLU A 117 -17.89 -18.12 2.29
CA GLU A 117 -18.63 -16.86 2.08
C GLU A 117 -19.72 -16.68 3.13
N THR A 118 -20.45 -17.74 3.44
CA THR A 118 -21.49 -17.72 4.47
C THR A 118 -20.91 -17.46 5.86
N LEU A 119 -19.78 -18.09 6.19
CA LEU A 119 -19.09 -17.83 7.45
C LEU A 119 -18.59 -16.37 7.52
N ALA A 120 -18.00 -15.85 6.44
CA ALA A 120 -17.57 -14.46 6.37
C ALA A 120 -18.75 -13.50 6.56
N ALA A 121 -19.91 -13.77 5.96
CA ALA A 121 -21.14 -12.98 6.16
C ALA A 121 -21.65 -13.08 7.61
N LEU A 122 -21.60 -14.25 8.24
CA LEU A 122 -21.95 -14.41 9.66
C LEU A 122 -20.98 -13.68 10.58
N LEU A 123 -19.70 -13.59 10.25
CA LEU A 123 -18.72 -12.87 11.05
C LEU A 123 -18.71 -11.36 10.77
N ALA A 124 -19.29 -10.91 9.66
CA ALA A 124 -19.34 -9.50 9.32
C ALA A 124 -19.95 -8.64 10.44
N PRO A 125 -19.41 -7.43 10.67
CA PRO A 125 -18.37 -6.73 9.90
C PRO A 125 -16.92 -7.09 10.32
N MET A 126 -16.71 -8.12 11.15
CA MET A 126 -15.41 -8.52 11.64
C MET A 126 -14.59 -9.25 10.58
N THR A 127 -13.50 -8.63 10.13
CA THR A 127 -12.43 -9.28 9.36
C THR A 127 -11.41 -9.92 10.30
N GLU A 128 -10.51 -10.77 9.79
CA GLU A 128 -9.40 -11.30 10.60
C GLU A 128 -8.55 -10.17 11.20
N THR A 129 -8.27 -9.13 10.42
CA THR A 129 -7.47 -7.97 10.86
C THR A 129 -8.18 -7.19 11.95
N THR A 130 -9.47 -6.89 11.76
CA THR A 130 -10.29 -6.21 12.78
C THR A 130 -10.36 -7.02 14.06
N PHE A 131 -10.60 -8.33 13.96
CA PHE A 131 -10.65 -9.24 15.11
C PHE A 131 -9.33 -9.25 15.90
N ARG A 132 -8.19 -9.31 15.20
CA ARG A 132 -6.86 -9.28 15.82
C ARG A 132 -6.56 -7.96 16.53
N ASN A 133 -7.04 -6.85 15.97
CA ASN A 133 -6.78 -5.51 16.51
C ASN A 133 -7.75 -5.09 17.61
N THR A 134 -8.91 -5.75 17.74
CA THR A 134 -9.93 -5.40 18.72
C THR A 134 -10.15 -6.49 19.78
N LEU A 135 -10.53 -7.69 19.35
CA LEU A 135 -11.01 -8.77 20.22
C LEU A 135 -9.94 -9.75 20.65
N LEU A 136 -8.86 -9.89 19.88
CA LEU A 136 -7.77 -10.83 20.15
C LEU A 136 -6.62 -10.10 20.84
N ILE A 137 -6.54 -10.17 22.16
CA ILE A 137 -5.49 -9.51 22.94
C ILE A 137 -4.52 -10.57 23.46
N ARG A 138 -3.25 -10.47 23.03
CA ARG A 138 -2.18 -11.37 23.47
C ARG A 138 -1.34 -10.72 24.54
N GLN A 139 -0.64 -11.55 25.28
CA GLN A 139 0.33 -11.11 26.27
C GLN A 139 1.29 -10.06 25.67
N MET A 140 1.48 -8.95 26.37
CA MET A 140 2.36 -7.83 26.00
C MET A 140 2.01 -7.08 24.70
N GLN A 141 0.80 -7.29 24.13
CA GLN A 141 0.27 -6.57 22.97
C GLN A 141 -0.88 -5.63 23.38
N ALA A 142 -0.62 -4.75 24.35
CA ALA A 142 -1.63 -3.78 24.76
C ALA A 142 -2.01 -2.84 23.62
N ALA A 143 -1.01 -2.25 22.95
CA ALA A 143 -1.26 -1.41 21.78
C ALA A 143 -1.79 -2.26 20.61
N PRO A 144 -2.86 -1.83 19.92
CA PRO A 144 -3.25 -2.44 18.66
C PRO A 144 -2.11 -2.27 17.63
N ASP A 145 -1.95 -3.25 16.74
CA ASP A 145 -1.11 -3.06 15.57
C ASP A 145 -1.63 -1.85 14.78
N GLY A 146 -0.76 -1.12 14.08
CA GLY A 146 -1.07 0.16 13.42
C GLY A 146 -2.24 0.16 12.41
N ASP A 147 -2.95 -0.94 12.28
CA ASP A 147 -4.09 -1.13 11.37
C ASP A 147 -5.47 -0.84 12.00
N LEU A 148 -5.57 -0.55 13.32
CA LEU A 148 -6.87 -0.26 13.95
C LEU A 148 -7.51 1.01 13.40
N ALA A 149 -6.72 2.07 13.22
CA ALA A 149 -7.20 3.33 12.68
C ALA A 149 -7.80 3.20 11.26
N PRO A 150 -7.10 2.59 10.29
CA PRO A 150 -7.66 2.32 8.97
C PRO A 150 -8.92 1.44 9.00
N GLU A 151 -8.97 0.45 9.87
CA GLU A 151 -10.13 -0.45 9.98
C GLU A 151 -11.38 0.29 10.50
N LEU A 152 -11.22 1.11 11.54
CA LEU A 152 -12.31 1.96 12.05
C LEU A 152 -12.76 2.98 11.00
N GLN A 153 -11.84 3.56 10.25
CA GLN A 153 -12.14 4.47 9.15
C GLN A 153 -12.91 3.76 8.02
N ASN A 154 -12.46 2.58 7.59
CA ASN A 154 -13.13 1.78 6.57
C ASN A 154 -14.56 1.40 6.98
N TYR A 155 -14.71 0.89 8.19
CA TYR A 155 -16.04 0.53 8.71
C TYR A 155 -16.98 1.73 8.75
N SER A 156 -16.51 2.83 9.32
CA SER A 156 -17.30 4.05 9.46
C SER A 156 -17.74 4.62 8.10
N ALA A 157 -16.85 4.58 7.12
CA ALA A 157 -17.16 5.04 5.77
C ALA A 157 -18.16 4.12 5.05
N ASN A 158 -18.04 2.80 5.23
CA ASN A 158 -18.97 1.83 4.66
C ASN A 158 -20.37 1.99 5.24
N LEU A 159 -20.47 2.23 6.54
CA LEU A 159 -21.75 2.49 7.20
C LEU A 159 -22.44 3.76 6.69
N ALA A 160 -21.66 4.81 6.35
CA ALA A 160 -22.18 6.08 5.88
C ALA A 160 -22.59 6.08 4.40
N THR A 161 -21.96 5.24 3.57
CA THR A 161 -22.09 5.34 2.10
C THR A 161 -22.95 4.27 1.46
N ALA A 162 -22.96 3.03 1.95
CA ALA A 162 -23.54 1.93 1.18
C ALA A 162 -24.39 0.93 1.96
N GLN A 163 -24.44 0.98 3.29
CA GLN A 163 -24.95 -0.12 4.13
C GLN A 163 -24.31 -1.50 3.82
N ASP A 164 -23.26 -1.52 3.01
CA ASP A 164 -22.60 -2.72 2.53
C ASP A 164 -21.18 -2.76 3.11
N ALA A 165 -20.90 -3.73 3.97
CA ALA A 165 -19.66 -3.83 4.76
C ALA A 165 -18.41 -4.22 3.93
N GLN A 166 -18.49 -4.23 2.59
CA GLN A 166 -17.46 -4.81 1.73
C GLN A 166 -16.52 -3.81 1.04
N ILE A 167 -16.69 -2.50 1.22
CA ILE A 167 -15.83 -1.52 0.54
C ILE A 167 -14.55 -1.29 1.35
N ASP A 168 -13.41 -1.76 0.86
CA ASP A 168 -12.10 -1.43 1.43
C ASP A 168 -11.59 -0.10 0.86
N LEU A 169 -11.80 0.99 1.62
CA LEU A 169 -11.34 2.33 1.25
C LEU A 169 -9.82 2.42 1.10
N LYS A 170 -9.07 1.68 1.91
CA LYS A 170 -7.61 1.64 1.82
C LYS A 170 -7.16 1.01 0.52
N ALA A 171 -7.76 -0.12 0.15
CA ALA A 171 -7.52 -0.77 -1.14
C ALA A 171 -7.96 0.11 -2.31
N ALA A 172 -9.12 0.79 -2.19
CA ALA A 172 -9.59 1.73 -3.20
C ALA A 172 -8.61 2.90 -3.42
N VAL A 173 -8.16 3.56 -2.34
CA VAL A 173 -7.18 4.65 -2.42
C VAL A 173 -5.83 4.16 -2.93
N GLN A 174 -5.39 2.96 -2.56
CA GLN A 174 -4.16 2.36 -3.10
C GLN A 174 -4.29 2.06 -4.60
N SER A 175 -5.43 1.53 -5.04
CA SER A 175 -5.72 1.29 -6.46
C SER A 175 -5.68 2.60 -7.25
N LEU A 176 -6.36 3.65 -6.77
CA LEU A 176 -6.33 4.99 -7.39
C LEU A 176 -4.90 5.57 -7.45
N ASN A 177 -4.11 5.41 -6.38
CA ASN A 177 -2.71 5.86 -6.36
C ASN A 177 -1.84 5.08 -7.37
N THR A 178 -2.10 3.78 -7.52
CA THR A 178 -1.37 2.95 -8.48
C THR A 178 -1.72 3.35 -9.91
N GLN A 179 -3.00 3.53 -10.23
CA GLN A 179 -3.47 4.01 -11.53
C GLN A 179 -2.92 5.40 -11.84
N ALA A 180 -3.00 6.34 -10.88
CA ALA A 180 -2.43 7.68 -11.05
C ALA A 180 -0.92 7.66 -11.32
N LYS A 181 -0.16 6.77 -10.65
CA LYS A 181 1.27 6.59 -10.91
C LYS A 181 1.56 6.02 -12.29
N GLU A 182 0.74 5.09 -12.77
CA GLU A 182 0.88 4.50 -14.09
C GLU A 182 0.59 5.52 -15.18
N ILE A 183 -0.50 6.28 -15.06
CA ILE A 183 -0.85 7.36 -15.99
C ILE A 183 0.25 8.44 -15.99
N LYS A 184 0.73 8.86 -14.82
CA LYS A 184 1.78 9.87 -14.69
C LYS A 184 3.11 9.46 -15.34
N LYS A 185 3.40 8.14 -15.41
CA LYS A 185 4.56 7.63 -16.13
C LYS A 185 4.40 7.67 -17.65
N GLN A 186 3.17 7.65 -18.13
CA GLN A 186 2.86 7.62 -19.56
C GLN A 186 2.77 9.02 -20.16
N ILE A 187 2.62 10.07 -19.34
CA ILE A 187 2.58 11.47 -19.81
C ILE A 187 4.02 11.93 -20.09
N PRO A 188 4.38 12.16 -21.37
CA PRO A 188 5.70 12.66 -21.73
C PRO A 188 5.77 14.16 -21.40
N SER A 189 6.86 14.61 -20.81
CA SER A 189 6.98 16.02 -20.36
C SER A 189 7.31 17.04 -21.45
N ASP A 190 7.58 16.61 -22.70
CA ASP A 190 8.20 17.45 -23.73
C ASP A 190 7.40 17.64 -25.02
N THR A 191 6.20 17.08 -25.12
CA THR A 191 5.42 17.05 -26.38
C THR A 191 4.97 18.43 -26.82
N LEU A 192 4.56 19.27 -25.88
CA LEU A 192 4.14 20.64 -26.17
C LEU A 192 5.32 21.51 -26.67
N ALA A 193 6.49 21.40 -26.04
CA ALA A 193 7.69 22.14 -26.44
C ALA A 193 8.15 21.73 -27.85
N LYS A 194 8.13 20.42 -28.15
CA LYS A 194 8.43 19.89 -29.47
C LYS A 194 7.45 20.36 -30.51
N LYS A 195 6.15 20.39 -30.20
CA LYS A 195 5.12 20.90 -31.14
C LYS A 195 5.35 22.36 -31.44
N MET A 196 5.56 23.22 -30.45
CA MET A 196 5.83 24.63 -30.64
C MET A 196 7.08 24.88 -31.51
N GLN A 197 8.13 24.07 -31.30
CA GLN A 197 9.34 24.14 -32.13
C GLN A 197 9.07 23.76 -33.59
N LEU A 198 8.29 22.69 -33.82
CA LEU A 198 7.93 22.27 -35.17
C LEU A 198 6.96 23.26 -35.85
N GLU A 199 6.04 23.87 -35.12
CA GLU A 199 5.15 24.92 -35.62
C GLU A 199 5.92 26.19 -36.03
N GLN A 200 6.92 26.61 -35.25
CA GLN A 200 7.82 27.68 -35.62
C GLN A 200 8.59 27.34 -36.91
N LEU A 201 9.13 26.12 -36.98
CA LEU A 201 9.82 25.66 -38.18
C LEU A 201 8.90 25.60 -39.39
N LEU A 202 7.65 25.18 -39.23
CA LEU A 202 6.64 25.15 -40.29
C LEU A 202 6.31 26.56 -40.78
N LEU A 203 6.14 27.52 -39.86
CA LEU A 203 5.88 28.91 -40.19
C LEU A 203 7.06 29.52 -40.97
N GLU A 204 8.29 29.24 -40.54
CA GLU A 204 9.50 29.65 -41.22
C GLU A 204 9.58 29.07 -42.65
N LYS A 205 9.25 27.77 -42.79
CA LYS A 205 9.19 27.11 -44.11
C LYS A 205 8.08 27.65 -45.00
N LYS A 206 6.91 27.91 -44.46
CA LYS A 206 5.79 28.53 -45.23
C LYS A 206 6.13 29.94 -45.66
N ASN A 207 6.76 30.73 -44.79
CA ASN A 207 7.24 32.06 -45.15
C ASN A 207 8.31 32.01 -46.25
N ALA A 208 9.26 31.07 -46.14
CA ALA A 208 10.27 30.83 -47.15
C ALA A 208 9.65 30.42 -48.51
N LEU A 209 8.62 29.53 -48.48
CA LEU A 209 7.89 29.15 -49.69
C LEU A 209 7.21 30.35 -50.34
N GLN A 210 6.57 31.20 -49.54
CA GLN A 210 5.85 32.40 -50.01
C GLN A 210 6.79 33.45 -50.59
N THR A 211 7.98 33.60 -50.00
CA THR A 211 9.04 34.48 -50.49
C THR A 211 9.53 34.02 -51.87
N ILE A 212 9.76 32.71 -52.04
CA ILE A 212 10.21 32.13 -53.32
C ILE A 212 9.13 32.21 -54.39
N GLU A 213 7.83 32.10 -54.03
CA GLU A 213 6.72 32.26 -54.97
C GLU A 213 6.48 33.73 -55.38
N GLN A 214 6.82 34.68 -54.51
CA GLN A 214 6.64 36.13 -54.75
C GLN A 214 7.83 36.84 -55.43
N GLU A 215 9.06 36.27 -55.27
CA GLU A 215 10.21 36.83 -55.95
C GLU A 215 10.14 36.61 -57.45
N THR A 216 9.71 37.62 -58.14
CA THR A 216 9.82 37.74 -59.60
C THR A 216 11.29 37.96 -59.97
N PRO A 217 11.79 37.35 -61.03
CA PRO A 217 13.22 37.41 -61.34
C PRO A 217 13.58 38.78 -61.93
N ALA A 218 14.07 39.66 -61.09
CA ALA A 218 14.69 40.90 -61.52
C ALA A 218 16.10 40.95 -60.93
N SER A 219 17.03 40.19 -61.50
CA SER A 219 18.45 40.51 -61.50
C SER A 219 19.27 39.31 -62.01
N ALA A 220 19.47 39.34 -63.33
CA ALA A 220 20.46 38.50 -63.97
C ALA A 220 21.82 39.21 -63.93
N SER A 221 22.59 38.99 -62.83
CA SER A 221 24.00 39.34 -62.80
C SER A 221 24.78 38.46 -61.81
N ALA A 222 25.68 37.71 -62.36
CA ALA A 222 26.73 36.90 -61.77
C ALA A 222 26.44 35.40 -61.68
N PRO A 223 26.58 34.61 -62.75
CA PRO A 223 26.50 33.15 -62.69
C PRO A 223 27.68 32.48 -62.01
N GLU A 224 28.82 33.13 -61.87
CA GLU A 224 30.00 32.56 -61.19
C GLU A 224 29.95 32.69 -59.67
N ASP A 225 29.46 33.82 -59.16
CA ASP A 225 29.26 34.03 -57.73
C ASP A 225 28.14 33.14 -57.15
N ALA A 226 27.11 32.89 -57.92
CA ALA A 226 26.03 31.99 -57.50
C ALA A 226 26.49 30.51 -57.44
N SER A 227 27.42 30.11 -58.30
CA SER A 227 27.92 28.74 -58.32
C SER A 227 28.87 28.47 -57.18
N SER A 228 29.75 29.41 -56.83
CA SER A 228 30.67 29.30 -55.69
C SER A 228 29.94 29.37 -54.36
N ARG A 229 28.93 30.23 -54.24
CA ARG A 229 28.03 30.28 -53.07
C ARG A 229 27.20 28.99 -52.90
N LEU A 230 26.69 28.44 -54.00
CA LEU A 230 25.95 27.19 -53.97
C LEU A 230 26.87 26.03 -53.49
N GLN A 231 28.10 25.99 -53.94
CA GLN A 231 29.07 24.98 -53.58
C GLN A 231 29.49 25.09 -52.10
N ALA A 232 29.64 26.31 -51.58
CA ALA A 232 29.90 26.57 -50.16
C ALA A 232 28.76 26.09 -49.25
N LEU A 233 27.50 26.43 -49.60
CA LEU A 233 26.33 26.01 -48.83
C LEU A 233 26.09 24.49 -48.86
N LEU A 234 26.39 23.83 -49.97
CA LEU A 234 26.33 22.37 -50.09
C LEU A 234 27.39 21.69 -49.19
N SER A 235 28.63 22.28 -49.13
CA SER A 235 29.68 21.78 -48.27
C SER A 235 29.32 21.96 -46.77
N GLU A 236 28.75 23.09 -46.41
CA GLU A 236 28.31 23.37 -45.01
C GLU A 236 27.15 22.46 -44.59
N GLN A 237 26.16 22.23 -45.47
CA GLN A 237 25.07 21.28 -45.20
C GLN A 237 25.58 19.83 -45.04
N ALA A 238 26.58 19.44 -45.85
CA ALA A 238 27.21 18.13 -45.74
C ALA A 238 27.98 17.96 -44.42
N ALA A 239 28.68 18.99 -43.97
CA ALA A 239 29.37 19.02 -42.68
C ALA A 239 28.40 18.88 -41.50
N LEU A 240 27.27 19.62 -41.50
CA LEU A 240 26.24 19.53 -40.47
C LEU A 240 25.52 18.16 -40.44
N LYS A 241 25.34 17.53 -41.61
CA LYS A 241 24.81 16.16 -41.71
C LYS A 241 25.81 15.11 -41.18
N ALA A 242 27.08 15.29 -41.43
CA ALA A 242 28.16 14.43 -40.92
C ALA A 242 28.29 14.57 -39.38
N GLU A 243 28.17 15.80 -38.87
CA GLU A 243 28.23 16.09 -37.45
C GLU A 243 26.99 15.54 -36.69
N LYS A 244 25.81 15.56 -37.33
CA LYS A 244 24.59 14.92 -36.79
C LYS A 244 24.69 13.39 -36.74
N ALA A 245 25.32 12.78 -37.74
CA ALA A 245 25.54 11.32 -37.78
C ALA A 245 26.54 10.87 -36.73
N SER A 246 27.55 11.72 -36.38
CA SER A 246 28.49 11.42 -35.31
C SER A 246 27.87 11.53 -33.91
N ASP A 247 26.94 12.43 -33.67
CA ASP A 247 26.25 12.57 -32.36
C ASP A 247 25.31 11.39 -32.05
N THR A 248 24.75 10.76 -33.08
CA THR A 248 23.87 9.58 -32.87
C THR A 248 24.67 8.32 -32.50
N SER A 249 25.98 8.30 -32.75
CA SER A 249 26.84 7.14 -32.49
C SER A 249 27.50 7.14 -31.10
N VAL A 250 27.47 8.25 -30.39
CA VAL A 250 28.13 8.38 -29.07
C VAL A 250 27.05 8.49 -27.97
N ILE A 251 26.32 7.45 -27.78
CA ILE A 251 25.57 7.28 -26.53
C ILE A 251 26.52 6.64 -25.54
N PRO A 252 27.05 7.38 -24.56
CA PRO A 252 27.86 6.76 -23.54
C PRO A 252 26.94 5.84 -22.74
N ARG A 253 27.10 4.53 -22.93
CA ARG A 253 26.49 3.55 -22.04
C ARG A 253 27.10 3.77 -20.65
N LEU A 254 26.47 4.66 -19.88
CA LEU A 254 26.79 4.74 -18.46
C LEU A 254 26.54 3.36 -17.87
N ARG A 255 27.56 2.82 -17.25
CA ARG A 255 27.53 1.52 -16.59
C ARG A 255 26.50 1.59 -15.47
N THR A 256 25.28 1.16 -15.78
CA THR A 256 24.20 1.11 -14.77
C THR A 256 24.58 0.11 -13.69
N ILE A 257 24.30 0.45 -12.47
CA ILE A 257 24.48 -0.50 -11.37
C ILE A 257 23.61 -1.72 -11.68
N PRO A 258 24.20 -2.94 -11.78
CA PRO A 258 23.45 -4.14 -12.07
C PRO A 258 22.28 -4.27 -11.07
N GLY A 259 21.08 -4.55 -11.56
CA GLY A 259 19.88 -4.71 -10.73
C GLY A 259 20.07 -5.75 -9.61
N PHE A 260 21.01 -6.66 -9.80
CA PHE A 260 21.46 -7.60 -8.79
C PHE A 260 21.87 -6.92 -7.47
N PHE A 261 22.58 -5.80 -7.52
CA PHE A 261 23.00 -5.08 -6.31
C PHE A 261 21.83 -4.36 -5.61
N ARG A 262 20.80 -3.94 -6.34
CA ARG A 262 19.58 -3.34 -5.77
C ARG A 262 18.76 -4.33 -4.94
N VAL A 263 18.88 -5.63 -5.24
CA VAL A 263 18.19 -6.69 -4.50
C VAL A 263 19.11 -7.32 -3.45
N LEU A 264 20.39 -7.48 -3.77
CA LEU A 264 21.37 -8.16 -2.92
C LEU A 264 21.52 -7.48 -1.54
N PHE A 265 21.69 -6.16 -1.53
CA PHE A 265 21.96 -5.44 -0.29
C PHE A 265 20.75 -5.38 0.67
N PRO A 266 19.52 -5.12 0.22
CA PRO A 266 18.33 -5.26 1.09
C PRO A 266 18.16 -6.69 1.65
N VAL A 267 18.44 -7.71 0.83
CA VAL A 267 18.37 -9.11 1.27
C VAL A 267 19.42 -9.39 2.35
N LEU A 268 20.65 -8.90 2.15
CA LEU A 268 21.71 -9.03 3.16
C LEU A 268 21.36 -8.29 4.46
N THR A 269 20.80 -7.10 4.35
CA THR A 269 20.29 -6.34 5.52
C THR A 269 19.26 -7.16 6.29
N PHE A 270 18.29 -7.71 5.57
CA PHE A 270 17.23 -8.53 6.16
C PHE A 270 17.76 -9.79 6.82
N LEU A 271 18.72 -10.47 6.18
CA LEU A 271 19.39 -11.65 6.74
C LEU A 271 20.19 -11.33 8.02
N CYS A 272 20.86 -10.17 8.06
CA CYS A 272 21.57 -9.72 9.26
C CYS A 272 20.63 -9.43 10.42
N VAL A 273 19.45 -8.81 10.15
CA VAL A 273 18.42 -8.56 11.16
C VAL A 273 17.88 -9.88 11.70
N LEU A 274 17.57 -10.84 10.82
CA LEU A 274 17.10 -12.18 11.22
C LEU A 274 18.15 -12.94 12.04
N ALA A 275 19.41 -12.89 11.61
CA ALA A 275 20.52 -13.53 12.34
C ALA A 275 20.73 -12.89 13.72
N SER A 276 20.62 -11.57 13.81
CA SER A 276 20.68 -10.85 15.10
C SER A 276 19.56 -11.26 16.05
N LEU A 277 18.33 -11.41 15.52
CA LEU A 277 17.17 -11.88 16.29
C LEU A 277 17.37 -13.33 16.74
N GLY A 278 17.90 -14.18 15.88
CA GLY A 278 18.24 -15.56 16.20
C GLY A 278 19.33 -15.66 17.28
N CYS A 279 20.37 -14.86 17.18
CA CYS A 279 21.42 -14.81 18.20
C CYS A 279 20.90 -14.25 19.54
N TYR A 280 20.00 -13.30 19.52
CA TYR A 280 19.38 -12.75 20.72
C TYR A 280 18.51 -13.80 21.47
N PHE A 281 17.79 -14.65 20.73
CA PHE A 281 16.87 -15.64 21.32
C PHE A 281 17.50 -17.01 21.61
N PHE A 282 18.59 -17.40 20.90
CA PHE A 282 19.10 -18.77 20.93
C PHE A 282 20.58 -18.92 21.22
N TYR A 283 21.37 -17.82 21.25
CA TYR A 283 22.82 -17.85 21.45
C TYR A 283 23.32 -16.67 22.30
N ASP A 284 24.54 -16.77 22.82
CA ASP A 284 25.19 -15.81 23.71
C ASP A 284 25.21 -14.38 23.14
N SER A 285 24.88 -13.39 23.98
CA SER A 285 24.64 -11.98 23.61
C SER A 285 25.84 -11.25 22.96
N GLN A 286 27.03 -11.86 22.95
CA GLN A 286 28.26 -11.23 22.44
C GLN A 286 28.26 -11.00 20.93
N TRP A 287 27.49 -11.76 20.15
CA TRP A 287 27.46 -11.66 18.69
C TRP A 287 26.33 -10.78 18.14
N THR A 288 25.38 -10.37 18.97
CA THR A 288 24.23 -9.55 18.53
C THR A 288 24.63 -8.16 18.06
N LEU A 289 25.54 -7.50 18.78
CA LEU A 289 26.03 -6.15 18.43
C LEU A 289 26.80 -6.10 17.11
N PRO A 290 27.78 -7.00 16.83
CA PRO A 290 28.49 -6.99 15.55
C PRO A 290 27.58 -7.33 14.36
N ILE A 291 26.59 -8.23 14.53
CA ILE A 291 25.65 -8.58 13.46
C ILE A 291 24.68 -7.42 13.19
N LEU A 292 24.20 -6.73 14.22
CA LEU A 292 23.42 -5.49 14.07
C LEU A 292 24.23 -4.40 13.38
N GLY A 293 25.52 -4.25 13.74
CA GLY A 293 26.44 -3.33 13.08
C GLY A 293 26.59 -3.62 11.58
N ALA A 294 26.73 -4.90 11.22
CA ALA A 294 26.75 -5.32 9.82
C ALA A 294 25.42 -5.01 9.11
N GLY A 295 24.29 -5.23 9.77
CA GLY A 295 22.95 -4.86 9.25
C GLY A 295 22.83 -3.37 8.95
N TRP A 296 23.29 -2.51 9.87
CA TRP A 296 23.35 -1.06 9.67
C TRP A 296 24.27 -0.67 8.53
N PHE A 297 25.41 -1.33 8.40
CA PHE A 297 26.33 -1.11 7.28
C PHE A 297 25.67 -1.44 5.93
N PHE A 298 25.01 -2.61 5.81
CA PHE A 298 24.30 -2.99 4.58
C PHE A 298 23.11 -2.06 4.28
N LEU A 299 22.41 -1.59 5.31
CA LEU A 299 21.34 -0.60 5.15
C LEU A 299 21.88 0.72 4.60
N LEU A 300 22.99 1.20 5.14
CA LEU A 300 23.65 2.40 4.65
C LEU A 300 24.13 2.21 3.19
N VAL A 301 24.71 1.07 2.87
CA VAL A 301 25.10 0.72 1.49
C VAL A 301 23.87 0.66 0.57
N THR A 302 22.76 0.10 1.02
CA THR A 302 21.49 0.08 0.27
C THR A 302 21.04 1.50 -0.08
N VAL A 303 21.02 2.38 0.92
CA VAL A 303 20.62 3.79 0.71
C VAL A 303 21.57 4.48 -0.26
N ILE A 304 22.89 4.26 -0.12
CA ILE A 304 23.89 4.85 -1.02
C ILE A 304 23.71 4.33 -2.45
N VAL A 305 23.54 3.03 -2.62
CA VAL A 305 23.30 2.39 -3.93
C VAL A 305 22.03 2.94 -4.57
N GLU A 306 20.96 3.08 -3.82
CA GLU A 306 19.69 3.64 -4.33
C GLU A 306 19.83 5.12 -4.70
N LEU A 307 20.56 5.91 -3.89
CA LEU A 307 20.82 7.32 -4.19
C LEU A 307 21.70 7.47 -5.44
N ILE A 308 22.72 6.64 -5.59
CA ILE A 308 23.57 6.65 -6.78
C ILE A 308 22.76 6.22 -8.02
N ALA A 309 21.94 5.17 -7.89
CA ALA A 309 21.09 4.71 -8.98
C ALA A 309 20.10 5.79 -9.44
N ARG A 310 19.41 6.44 -8.51
CA ARG A 310 18.49 7.56 -8.82
C ARG A 310 19.23 8.76 -9.44
N ARG A 311 20.48 9.02 -9.01
CA ARG A 311 21.30 10.06 -9.65
C ARG A 311 21.73 9.67 -11.06
N GLN A 312 22.04 8.40 -11.30
CA GLN A 312 22.39 7.91 -12.64
C GLN A 312 21.20 7.95 -13.58
N ASP A 313 20.02 7.49 -13.13
CA ASP A 313 18.78 7.53 -13.92
C ASP A 313 18.46 8.98 -14.34
N ARG A 314 18.48 9.95 -13.40
CA ARG A 314 18.27 11.38 -13.69
C ARG A 314 19.34 11.96 -14.64
N ARG A 315 20.59 11.48 -14.56
CA ARG A 315 21.64 11.93 -15.48
C ARG A 315 21.46 11.36 -16.88
N GLN A 316 21.01 10.11 -17.00
CA GLN A 316 20.65 9.54 -18.31
C GLN A 316 19.51 10.32 -18.96
N ASP A 317 18.45 10.57 -18.23
CA ASP A 317 17.31 11.34 -18.73
C ASP A 317 17.73 12.76 -19.17
N ALA A 318 18.59 13.41 -18.40
CA ALA A 318 19.13 14.74 -18.75
C ALA A 318 20.04 14.68 -20.00
N ILE A 319 20.84 13.64 -20.15
CA ILE A 319 21.70 13.48 -21.34
C ILE A 319 20.86 13.20 -22.57
N HIS A 320 19.84 12.34 -22.47
CA HIS A 320 18.92 12.09 -23.60
C HIS A 320 18.15 13.37 -24.00
N ALA A 321 17.64 14.11 -23.03
CA ALA A 321 16.97 15.40 -23.31
C ALA A 321 17.91 16.43 -23.96
N GLU A 322 19.18 16.45 -23.58
CA GLU A 322 20.19 17.35 -24.19
C GLU A 322 20.56 16.93 -25.60
N ILE A 323 20.70 15.62 -25.86
CA ILE A 323 20.98 15.10 -27.21
C ILE A 323 19.81 15.37 -28.15
N ASP A 324 18.59 15.17 -27.69
CA ASP A 324 17.38 15.44 -28.48
C ASP A 324 17.24 16.93 -28.82
N ARG A 325 17.56 17.83 -27.87
CA ARG A 325 17.60 19.28 -28.13
C ARG A 325 18.61 19.64 -29.21
N ARG A 326 19.85 19.15 -29.09
CA ARG A 326 20.92 19.44 -30.08
C ARG A 326 20.58 18.90 -31.46
N SER A 327 20.01 17.70 -31.53
CA SER A 327 19.60 17.11 -32.82
C SER A 327 18.48 17.91 -33.51
N ALA A 328 17.55 18.48 -32.72
CA ALA A 328 16.48 19.33 -33.24
C ALA A 328 16.99 20.68 -33.75
N ASP A 329 17.93 21.31 -33.05
CA ASP A 329 18.50 22.60 -33.48
C ASP A 329 19.38 22.46 -34.73
N ARG A 330 20.19 21.38 -34.82
CA ARG A 330 20.95 21.06 -36.02
C ARG A 330 20.05 20.73 -37.22
N GLN A 331 18.91 20.05 -36.94
CA GLN A 331 17.92 19.80 -38.00
C GLN A 331 17.36 21.10 -38.58
N LYS A 332 17.11 22.13 -37.75
CA LYS A 332 16.69 23.45 -38.19
C LYS A 332 17.76 24.13 -39.09
N GLN A 333 19.05 24.03 -38.68
CA GLN A 333 20.15 24.59 -39.47
C GLN A 333 20.30 23.90 -40.82
N ILE A 334 20.18 22.58 -40.87
CA ILE A 334 20.22 21.82 -42.13
C ILE A 334 19.06 22.21 -43.07
N HIS A 335 17.87 22.47 -42.50
CA HIS A 335 16.72 22.92 -43.28
C HIS A 335 16.90 24.36 -43.81
N ALA A 336 17.36 25.27 -42.92
CA ALA A 336 17.65 26.65 -43.32
C ALA A 336 18.70 26.73 -44.45
N LEU A 337 19.76 25.90 -44.33
CA LEU A 337 20.75 25.76 -45.40
C LEU A 337 20.16 25.14 -46.66
N GLY A 338 19.20 24.23 -46.56
CA GLY A 338 18.46 23.66 -47.69
C GLY A 338 17.70 24.71 -48.48
N ASP A 339 17.06 25.66 -47.79
CA ASP A 339 16.33 26.75 -48.43
C ASP A 339 17.28 27.73 -49.14
N GLN A 340 18.43 28.03 -48.47
CA GLN A 340 19.45 28.88 -49.11
C GLN A 340 20.08 28.24 -50.35
N ILE A 341 20.37 26.94 -50.31
CA ILE A 341 20.86 26.15 -51.42
C ILE A 341 19.83 26.15 -52.57
N ALA A 342 18.54 25.99 -52.23
CA ALA A 342 17.46 26.02 -53.20
C ALA A 342 17.33 27.37 -53.90
N GLN A 343 17.43 28.49 -53.17
CA GLN A 343 17.39 29.84 -53.72
C GLN A 343 18.57 30.12 -54.68
N LEU A 344 19.78 29.70 -54.26
CA LEU A 344 20.98 29.86 -55.07
C LEU A 344 20.98 28.99 -56.34
N SER A 345 20.44 27.78 -56.27
CA SER A 345 20.31 26.90 -57.44
C SER A 345 19.32 27.50 -58.45
N GLN A 346 18.26 28.12 -57.93
CA GLN A 346 17.27 28.78 -58.78
C GLN A 346 17.82 30.00 -59.54
N SER A 347 18.75 30.76 -58.90
CA SER A 347 19.36 31.92 -59.52
C SER A 347 20.38 31.53 -60.63
N LYS A 348 20.96 30.36 -60.54
CA LYS A 348 22.00 29.89 -61.44
C LYS A 348 21.49 29.39 -62.78
N ASP A 349 20.34 28.72 -62.73
CA ASP A 349 19.84 28.03 -63.92
C ASP A 349 18.76 28.83 -64.65
N GLN A 350 18.65 30.12 -64.33
CA GLN A 350 17.57 30.99 -64.79
C GLN A 350 17.48 31.18 -66.32
N GLN A 351 18.52 30.88 -67.08
CA GLN A 351 18.49 31.18 -68.54
C GLN A 351 18.03 30.01 -69.41
N ILE A 352 18.05 28.80 -68.97
CA ILE A 352 17.79 27.69 -69.92
C ILE A 352 16.65 26.76 -69.47
N ARG A 353 16.37 26.57 -68.16
CA ARG A 353 15.33 25.62 -67.67
C ARG A 353 14.60 26.11 -66.42
N LEU A 354 14.34 27.37 -66.30
CA LEU A 354 13.80 28.05 -65.13
C LEU A 354 12.45 27.45 -64.65
N GLN A 355 11.62 27.05 -65.53
CA GLN A 355 10.25 26.59 -65.17
C GLN A 355 10.19 25.16 -64.63
N GLU A 356 10.98 24.26 -65.19
CA GLU A 356 11.01 22.87 -64.72
C GLU A 356 11.71 22.74 -63.35
N GLN A 357 12.82 23.46 -63.16
CA GLN A 357 13.55 23.43 -61.88
C GLN A 357 12.77 24.10 -60.76
N LYS A 358 12.07 25.21 -61.05
CA LYS A 358 11.17 25.87 -60.11
C LYS A 358 10.04 24.92 -59.67
N SER A 359 9.45 24.17 -60.62
CA SER A 359 8.37 23.22 -60.31
C SER A 359 8.85 22.04 -59.44
N VAL A 360 10.08 21.54 -59.69
CA VAL A 360 10.70 20.47 -58.89
C VAL A 360 11.01 20.96 -57.48
N LEU A 361 11.56 22.18 -57.37
CA LEU A 361 11.89 22.79 -56.08
C LEU A 361 10.64 23.05 -55.22
N LEU A 362 9.60 23.61 -55.85
CA LEU A 362 8.32 23.84 -55.20
C LEU A 362 7.67 22.51 -54.74
N ARG A 363 7.82 21.47 -55.57
CA ARG A 363 7.31 20.14 -55.23
C ARG A 363 8.03 19.55 -54.00
N GLN A 364 9.37 19.65 -53.93
CA GLN A 364 10.16 19.20 -52.79
C GLN A 364 9.82 19.99 -51.52
N LEU A 365 9.69 21.32 -51.62
CA LEU A 365 9.30 22.15 -50.49
C LEU A 365 7.88 21.84 -50.00
N LYS A 366 6.94 21.59 -50.90
CA LYS A 366 5.57 21.17 -50.58
C LYS A 366 5.58 19.78 -49.87
N GLU A 367 6.46 18.88 -50.32
CA GLU A 367 6.59 17.58 -49.71
C GLU A 367 7.21 17.66 -48.29
N GLN A 368 8.20 18.55 -48.10
CA GLN A 368 8.76 18.81 -46.73
C GLN A 368 7.75 19.47 -45.79
N ILE A 369 6.98 20.44 -46.31
CA ILE A 369 5.87 21.05 -45.56
C ILE A 369 4.84 20.00 -45.18
N SER A 370 4.50 19.11 -46.12
CA SER A 370 3.55 18.01 -45.87
C SER A 370 4.09 17.06 -44.79
N GLN A 371 5.37 16.73 -44.83
CA GLN A 371 6.00 15.88 -43.79
C GLN A 371 5.98 16.56 -42.40
N LEU A 372 6.29 17.86 -42.33
CA LEU A 372 6.21 18.63 -41.09
C LEU A 372 4.77 18.74 -40.59
N GLU A 373 3.82 18.97 -41.49
CA GLU A 373 2.39 18.99 -41.16
C GLU A 373 1.93 17.63 -40.63
N GLN A 374 2.41 16.54 -41.22
CA GLN A 374 2.14 15.19 -40.73
C GLN A 374 2.73 14.95 -39.33
N GLN A 375 3.97 15.38 -39.09
CA GLN A 375 4.60 15.27 -37.76
C GLN A 375 3.87 16.11 -36.70
N ILE A 376 3.45 17.33 -37.07
CA ILE A 376 2.64 18.19 -36.20
C ILE A 376 1.27 17.55 -35.93
N GLY A 377 0.68 16.90 -36.96
CA GLY A 377 -0.55 16.13 -36.79
C GLY A 377 -0.41 15.01 -35.77
N GLN A 378 0.63 14.19 -35.90
CA GLN A 378 0.92 13.10 -34.97
C GLN A 378 1.18 13.61 -33.54
N LEU A 379 1.94 14.70 -33.40
CA LEU A 379 2.16 15.34 -32.10
C LEU A 379 0.88 15.96 -31.54
N SER A 380 -0.01 16.42 -32.38
CA SER A 380 -1.32 16.94 -31.96
C SER A 380 -2.24 15.86 -31.44
N GLU A 381 -2.22 14.67 -32.05
CA GLU A 381 -2.90 13.48 -31.50
C GLU A 381 -2.31 13.04 -30.19
N SER A 382 -0.98 13.01 -30.08
CA SER A 382 -0.30 12.69 -28.80
C SER A 382 -0.67 13.71 -27.71
N LEU A 383 -0.73 15.01 -28.03
CA LEU A 383 -1.16 16.04 -27.08
C LEU A 383 -2.63 15.91 -26.67
N ALA A 384 -3.49 15.50 -27.59
CA ALA A 384 -4.89 15.21 -27.25
C ALA A 384 -4.99 14.01 -26.28
N GLN A 385 -4.19 12.96 -26.49
CA GLN A 385 -4.08 11.82 -25.58
C GLN A 385 -3.48 12.23 -24.22
N GLU A 386 -2.43 13.07 -24.22
CA GLU A 386 -1.85 13.61 -22.98
C GLU A 386 -2.86 14.43 -22.19
N LYS A 387 -3.65 15.27 -22.87
CA LYS A 387 -4.72 16.04 -22.24
C LYS A 387 -5.77 15.13 -21.63
N GLN A 388 -6.18 14.09 -22.35
CA GLN A 388 -7.12 13.09 -21.82
C GLN A 388 -6.55 12.37 -20.60
N MET A 389 -5.28 11.95 -20.65
CA MET A 389 -4.59 11.34 -19.50
C MET A 389 -4.47 12.31 -18.33
N SER A 390 -4.24 13.62 -18.59
CA SER A 390 -4.22 14.64 -17.54
C SER A 390 -5.59 14.83 -16.90
N GLU A 391 -6.66 14.87 -17.69
CA GLU A 391 -8.04 14.95 -17.20
C GLU A 391 -8.41 13.72 -16.38
N GLU A 392 -7.96 12.54 -16.80
CA GLU A 392 -8.13 11.29 -16.04
C GLU A 392 -7.35 11.32 -14.71
N LEU A 393 -6.13 11.86 -14.73
CA LEU A 393 -5.33 12.05 -13.52
C LEU A 393 -6.02 13.01 -12.54
N ASP A 394 -6.54 14.14 -13.04
CA ASP A 394 -7.27 15.10 -12.23
C ASP A 394 -8.56 14.48 -11.65
N ALA A 395 -9.25 13.65 -12.43
CA ALA A 395 -10.42 12.91 -11.96
C ALA A 395 -10.06 11.90 -10.86
N LEU A 396 -8.94 11.18 -10.99
CA LEU A 396 -8.43 10.27 -9.96
C LEU A 396 -8.02 11.01 -8.69
N GLU A 397 -7.36 12.18 -8.82
CA GLU A 397 -7.01 13.01 -7.67
C GLU A 397 -8.24 13.60 -6.98
N LEU A 398 -9.24 14.02 -7.75
CA LEU A 398 -10.53 14.49 -7.23
C LEU A 398 -11.26 13.36 -6.50
N ALA A 399 -11.34 12.17 -7.09
CA ALA A 399 -11.95 11.00 -6.46
C ALA A 399 -11.26 10.66 -5.13
N LYS A 400 -9.92 10.64 -5.11
CA LYS A 400 -9.13 10.43 -3.90
C LYS A 400 -9.38 11.52 -2.85
N SER A 401 -9.42 12.78 -3.27
CA SER A 401 -9.73 13.92 -2.38
C SER A 401 -11.11 13.78 -1.76
N ARG A 402 -12.11 13.40 -2.56
CA ARG A 402 -13.49 13.17 -2.09
C ARG A 402 -13.61 11.98 -1.15
N ILE A 403 -12.93 10.88 -1.45
CA ILE A 403 -12.86 9.73 -0.55
C ILE A 403 -12.25 10.14 0.80
N ASN A 404 -11.16 10.88 0.79
CA ASN A 404 -10.50 11.35 2.02
C ASN A 404 -11.38 12.36 2.78
N GLU A 405 -12.07 13.25 2.09
CA GLU A 405 -13.00 14.22 2.70
C GLU A 405 -14.18 13.51 3.36
N LEU A 406 -14.81 12.58 2.65
CA LEU A 406 -15.89 11.74 3.20
C LEU A 406 -15.40 10.91 4.39
N SER A 407 -14.22 10.33 4.29
CA SER A 407 -13.59 9.59 5.40
C SER A 407 -13.40 10.47 6.64
N ARG A 408 -12.96 11.73 6.49
CA ARG A 408 -12.84 12.69 7.59
C ARG A 408 -14.20 13.09 8.17
N GLN A 409 -15.20 13.35 7.33
CA GLN A 409 -16.55 13.69 7.80
C GLN A 409 -17.14 12.54 8.60
N VAL A 410 -16.99 11.31 8.11
CA VAL A 410 -17.43 10.11 8.81
C VAL A 410 -16.66 9.94 10.13
N GLN A 411 -15.34 10.09 10.12
CA GLN A 411 -14.52 10.04 11.33
C GLN A 411 -14.96 11.08 12.37
N SER A 412 -15.26 12.31 11.95
CA SER A 412 -15.76 13.35 12.84
C SER A 412 -17.11 13.02 13.48
N SER A 413 -17.92 12.19 12.83
CA SER A 413 -19.22 11.76 13.35
C SER A 413 -19.13 10.66 14.41
N TYR A 414 -18.18 9.72 14.25
CA TYR A 414 -18.00 8.57 15.16
C TYR A 414 -16.95 8.78 16.23
N SER A 415 -15.95 9.63 15.98
CA SER A 415 -14.88 9.91 16.93
C SER A 415 -15.40 10.41 18.29
N PRO A 416 -16.44 11.28 18.39
CA PRO A 416 -17.00 11.69 19.66
C PRO A 416 -17.57 10.52 20.45
N LYS A 417 -18.35 9.64 19.82
CA LYS A 417 -18.97 8.48 20.48
C LYS A 417 -17.90 7.48 20.93
N LEU A 418 -16.93 7.17 20.07
CA LEU A 418 -15.82 6.30 20.43
C LEU A 418 -15.04 6.87 21.61
N ARG A 419 -14.79 8.19 21.61
CA ARG A 419 -14.11 8.88 22.70
C ARG A 419 -14.92 8.81 24.00
N GLU A 420 -16.21 9.07 23.94
CA GLU A 420 -17.12 9.01 25.09
C GLU A 420 -17.15 7.61 25.69
N ASP A 421 -17.39 6.58 24.87
CA ASP A 421 -17.44 5.18 25.31
C ASP A 421 -16.09 4.72 25.88
N ALA A 422 -14.98 5.04 25.19
CA ALA A 422 -13.63 4.69 25.65
C ALA A 422 -13.25 5.41 26.94
N SER A 423 -13.63 6.69 27.09
CA SER A 423 -13.39 7.49 28.30
C SER A 423 -14.20 6.96 29.50
N ALA A 424 -15.45 6.60 29.28
CA ALA A 424 -16.31 5.99 30.32
C ALA A 424 -15.73 4.65 30.80
N LEU A 425 -15.31 3.79 29.87
CA LEU A 425 -14.65 2.51 30.18
C LEU A 425 -13.31 2.73 30.89
N LEU A 426 -12.49 3.68 30.45
CA LEU A 426 -11.23 4.02 31.10
C LEU A 426 -11.48 4.49 32.54
N SER A 427 -12.48 5.31 32.77
CA SER A 427 -12.86 5.76 34.13
C SER A 427 -13.20 4.57 35.01
N GLN A 428 -13.99 3.61 34.53
CA GLN A 428 -14.30 2.37 35.25
C GLN A 428 -13.06 1.54 35.54
N LEU A 429 -12.24 1.30 34.52
CA LEU A 429 -11.00 0.51 34.63
C LEU A 429 -9.96 1.13 35.59
N THR A 430 -9.98 2.45 35.75
CA THR A 430 -9.00 3.20 36.58
C THR A 430 -9.58 3.74 37.86
N ASN A 431 -10.80 3.31 38.26
CA ASN A 431 -11.53 3.79 39.45
C ASN A 431 -11.64 5.33 39.48
N GLY A 432 -11.94 5.94 38.33
CA GLY A 432 -12.12 7.37 38.17
C GLY A 432 -10.82 8.18 38.08
N ARG A 433 -9.64 7.55 38.11
CA ARG A 433 -8.36 8.25 38.05
C ARG A 433 -8.12 8.95 36.72
N TYR A 434 -8.56 8.37 35.63
CA TYR A 434 -8.52 8.93 34.28
C TYR A 434 -9.90 8.81 33.66
N SER A 435 -10.46 9.94 33.22
CA SER A 435 -11.85 10.00 32.75
C SER A 435 -12.00 10.60 31.36
N ASP A 436 -10.91 11.04 30.73
CA ASP A 436 -10.99 11.63 29.38
C ASP A 436 -9.82 11.13 28.53
N MET A 437 -10.20 10.45 27.46
CA MET A 437 -9.30 9.86 26.46
C MET A 437 -9.41 10.66 25.18
N VAL A 438 -8.27 11.08 24.63
CA VAL A 438 -8.18 11.83 23.38
C VAL A 438 -7.31 11.06 22.40
N PHE A 439 -7.74 10.97 21.17
CA PHE A 439 -6.93 10.40 20.08
C PHE A 439 -6.95 11.35 18.88
N ASP A 440 -5.79 11.43 18.21
CA ASP A 440 -5.62 12.22 16.99
C ASP A 440 -6.13 11.49 15.74
N GLU A 441 -5.95 12.08 14.57
CA GLU A 441 -6.35 11.50 13.28
C GLU A 441 -5.59 10.20 12.95
N GLN A 442 -4.44 9.96 13.54
CA GLN A 442 -3.63 8.75 13.43
C GLN A 442 -3.91 7.73 14.54
N PHE A 443 -4.88 8.02 15.43
CA PHE A 443 -5.20 7.22 16.61
C PHE A 443 -4.05 7.11 17.64
N HIS A 444 -3.15 8.11 17.69
CA HIS A 444 -2.27 8.23 18.84
C HIS A 444 -3.09 8.64 20.06
N LEU A 445 -2.94 7.84 21.09
CA LEU A 445 -3.75 7.93 22.28
C LEU A 445 -3.09 8.85 23.31
N SER A 446 -3.86 9.75 23.89
CA SER A 446 -3.45 10.59 24.99
C SER A 446 -4.54 10.63 26.07
N LEU A 447 -4.15 10.73 27.32
CA LEU A 447 -5.06 10.92 28.44
C LEU A 447 -5.05 12.38 28.89
N ASN A 448 -6.22 12.96 28.98
CA ASN A 448 -6.39 14.31 29.52
C ASN A 448 -6.47 14.21 31.05
N THR A 449 -5.55 14.89 31.73
CA THR A 449 -5.56 15.05 33.18
C THR A 449 -5.95 16.48 33.50
N SER A 450 -6.25 16.79 34.76
CA SER A 450 -6.58 18.17 35.19
C SER A 450 -5.56 19.23 34.73
N ASP A 451 -4.31 18.82 34.51
CA ASP A 451 -3.21 19.75 34.30
C ASP A 451 -2.64 19.71 32.87
N ARG A 452 -2.73 18.57 32.20
CA ARG A 452 -2.13 18.40 30.86
C ARG A 452 -2.63 17.16 30.13
N LEU A 453 -2.43 17.17 28.82
CA LEU A 453 -2.58 16.01 27.95
C LEU A 453 -1.28 15.18 27.96
N ILE A 454 -1.38 13.90 28.32
CA ILE A 454 -0.23 12.99 28.46
C ILE A 454 -0.36 11.88 27.41
N PRO A 455 0.60 11.73 26.48
CA PRO A 455 0.66 10.58 25.60
C PRO A 455 0.69 9.27 26.40
N VAL A 456 -0.04 8.27 25.95
CA VAL A 456 -0.22 7.01 26.70
C VAL A 456 1.11 6.26 26.92
N GLU A 457 2.08 6.44 26.01
CA GLU A 457 3.43 5.87 26.07
C GLU A 457 4.27 6.42 27.24
N GLN A 458 3.88 7.59 27.76
CA GLN A 458 4.56 8.21 28.92
C GLN A 458 3.98 7.77 30.25
N LEU A 459 2.91 6.97 30.24
CA LEU A 459 2.25 6.48 31.44
C LEU A 459 2.85 5.15 31.91
N SER A 460 2.44 4.73 33.10
CA SER A 460 2.82 3.39 33.59
C SER A 460 2.23 2.32 32.65
N ARG A 461 2.93 1.21 32.50
CA ARG A 461 2.50 0.12 31.61
C ARG A 461 1.10 -0.38 31.92
N GLY A 462 0.74 -0.54 33.19
CA GLY A 462 -0.60 -0.95 33.58
C GLY A 462 -1.68 0.08 33.17
N THR A 463 -1.39 1.38 33.27
CA THR A 463 -2.32 2.42 32.81
C THR A 463 -2.45 2.43 31.29
N MET A 464 -1.35 2.25 30.57
CA MET A 464 -1.33 2.12 29.12
C MET A 464 -2.19 0.93 28.67
N GLU A 465 -2.04 -0.22 29.32
CA GLU A 465 -2.85 -1.42 29.02
C GLU A 465 -4.34 -1.21 29.31
N GLN A 466 -4.69 -0.52 30.41
CA GLN A 466 -6.08 -0.15 30.71
C GLN A 466 -6.67 0.78 29.64
N ALA A 467 -5.89 1.77 29.16
CA ALA A 467 -6.34 2.69 28.12
C ALA A 467 -6.58 1.98 26.78
N TYR A 468 -5.68 1.10 26.37
CA TYR A 468 -5.88 0.32 25.14
C TYR A 468 -7.01 -0.70 25.28
N LEU A 469 -7.21 -1.32 26.45
CA LEU A 469 -8.34 -2.20 26.70
C LEU A 469 -9.66 -1.44 26.57
N ALA A 470 -9.76 -0.25 27.16
CA ALA A 470 -10.93 0.62 27.03
C ALA A 470 -11.23 0.97 25.57
N LEU A 471 -10.20 1.37 24.80
CA LEU A 471 -10.32 1.70 23.39
C LEU A 471 -10.81 0.49 22.57
N ARG A 472 -10.26 -0.70 22.81
CA ARG A 472 -10.65 -1.93 22.11
C ARG A 472 -12.09 -2.32 22.39
N ILE A 473 -12.54 -2.25 23.64
CA ILE A 473 -13.93 -2.53 24.01
C ILE A 473 -14.87 -1.52 23.36
N ALA A 474 -14.56 -0.23 23.43
CA ALA A 474 -15.34 0.82 22.78
C ALA A 474 -15.41 0.65 21.26
N SER A 475 -14.28 0.26 20.63
CA SER A 475 -14.23 -0.03 19.20
C SER A 475 -15.15 -1.19 18.81
N VAL A 476 -15.18 -2.26 19.60
CA VAL A 476 -16.06 -3.41 19.35
C VAL A 476 -17.53 -3.02 19.49
N ARG A 477 -17.90 -2.22 20.51
CA ARG A 477 -19.26 -1.70 20.67
C ARG A 477 -19.69 -0.84 19.47
N LEU A 478 -18.75 -0.09 18.91
CA LEU A 478 -19.00 0.71 17.72
C LEU A 478 -19.17 -0.16 16.47
N LEU A 479 -18.25 -1.12 16.26
CA LEU A 479 -18.22 -1.97 15.08
C LEU A 479 -19.33 -3.03 15.03
N CYS A 480 -19.69 -3.58 16.20
CA CYS A 480 -20.67 -4.67 16.34
C CYS A 480 -21.64 -4.37 17.47
N PRO A 481 -22.59 -3.42 17.27
CA PRO A 481 -23.47 -2.98 18.35
C PRO A 481 -24.47 -4.05 18.83
N GLU A 482 -24.86 -4.97 17.96
CA GLU A 482 -25.91 -5.96 18.31
C GLU A 482 -25.33 -7.25 18.88
N GLU A 483 -24.51 -7.95 18.11
CA GLU A 483 -23.97 -9.26 18.48
C GLU A 483 -22.46 -9.36 18.25
N PRO A 484 -21.63 -8.75 19.09
CA PRO A 484 -20.17 -8.82 18.95
C PRO A 484 -19.64 -10.24 19.12
N LEU A 485 -18.50 -10.53 18.47
CA LEU A 485 -17.74 -11.75 18.68
C LEU A 485 -17.12 -11.73 20.10
N PRO A 486 -16.77 -12.89 20.67
CA PRO A 486 -16.17 -12.96 21.99
C PRO A 486 -14.76 -12.33 22.05
N PHE A 487 -14.45 -11.68 23.17
CA PHE A 487 -13.09 -11.26 23.51
C PHE A 487 -12.23 -12.47 23.87
N LEU A 488 -11.06 -12.54 23.28
CA LEU A 488 -10.04 -13.55 23.60
C LEU A 488 -8.83 -12.86 24.23
N LEU A 489 -8.64 -13.03 25.53
CA LEU A 489 -7.65 -12.33 26.34
C LEU A 489 -6.60 -13.33 26.88
N ASP A 490 -5.34 -13.24 26.41
CA ASP A 490 -4.26 -14.20 26.82
C ASP A 490 -3.24 -13.49 27.71
N ASP A 491 -3.27 -13.78 29.02
CA ASP A 491 -2.38 -13.26 30.07
C ASP A 491 -2.24 -11.73 30.06
N VAL A 492 -3.35 -10.99 29.84
CA VAL A 492 -3.36 -9.53 29.60
C VAL A 492 -3.14 -8.69 30.86
N PHE A 493 -3.32 -9.26 32.05
CA PHE A 493 -3.26 -8.54 33.32
C PHE A 493 -1.94 -8.68 34.07
N ALA A 494 -0.87 -9.07 33.37
CA ALA A 494 0.43 -9.31 34.01
C ALA A 494 1.02 -8.08 34.73
N TYR A 495 0.68 -6.87 34.27
CA TYR A 495 1.16 -5.59 34.84
C TYR A 495 0.15 -4.88 35.73
N TYR A 496 -0.97 -5.52 36.07
CA TYR A 496 -1.99 -4.95 36.94
C TYR A 496 -1.67 -5.31 38.41
N ASP A 497 -1.86 -4.32 39.27
CA ASP A 497 -2.01 -4.59 40.70
C ASP A 497 -3.42 -5.16 40.98
N ASP A 498 -3.68 -5.60 42.21
CA ASP A 498 -4.92 -6.29 42.53
C ASP A 498 -6.17 -5.37 42.40
N ASP A 499 -6.02 -4.08 42.70
CA ASP A 499 -7.12 -3.10 42.54
C ASP A 499 -7.49 -2.90 41.10
N ARG A 500 -6.49 -2.69 40.22
CA ARG A 500 -6.71 -2.59 38.78
C ARG A 500 -7.27 -3.88 38.20
N LEU A 501 -6.78 -5.02 38.65
CA LEU A 501 -7.26 -6.31 38.22
C LEU A 501 -8.72 -6.51 38.60
N ARG A 502 -9.10 -6.15 39.83
CA ARG A 502 -10.50 -6.21 40.30
C ARG A 502 -11.41 -5.34 39.41
N SER A 503 -11.04 -4.09 39.19
CA SER A 503 -11.81 -3.18 38.33
C SER A 503 -11.93 -3.69 36.89
N ALA A 504 -10.85 -4.25 36.33
CA ALA A 504 -10.88 -4.80 34.97
C ALA A 504 -11.78 -6.05 34.88
N LEU A 505 -11.69 -6.97 35.84
CA LEU A 505 -12.53 -8.17 35.87
C LEU A 505 -14.00 -7.81 36.08
N ASP A 506 -14.29 -6.82 36.92
CA ASP A 506 -15.65 -6.32 37.14
C ASP A 506 -16.23 -5.75 35.82
N VAL A 507 -15.49 -4.88 35.13
CA VAL A 507 -15.91 -4.36 33.82
C VAL A 507 -16.15 -5.49 32.82
N LEU A 508 -15.25 -6.48 32.74
CA LEU A 508 -15.38 -7.61 31.80
C LEU A 508 -16.58 -8.52 32.11
N GLN A 509 -16.96 -8.68 33.37
CA GLN A 509 -18.13 -9.48 33.76
C GLN A 509 -19.46 -8.80 33.36
N HIS A 510 -19.47 -7.46 33.35
CA HIS A 510 -20.66 -6.67 33.00
C HIS A 510 -20.72 -6.30 31.51
N LEU A 511 -19.82 -6.85 30.69
CA LEU A 511 -19.94 -6.69 29.24
C LEU A 511 -21.09 -7.55 28.69
N ASP A 512 -21.87 -6.98 27.75
CA ASP A 512 -22.88 -7.72 27.00
C ASP A 512 -22.26 -8.72 25.99
N THR A 513 -20.95 -8.92 26.08
CA THR A 513 -20.16 -9.73 25.15
C THR A 513 -19.48 -10.86 25.91
N GLN A 514 -19.45 -12.05 25.32
CA GLN A 514 -18.70 -13.17 25.89
C GLN A 514 -17.20 -12.84 25.97
N VAL A 515 -16.59 -13.16 27.09
CA VAL A 515 -15.15 -13.01 27.32
C VAL A 515 -14.54 -14.38 27.62
N ILE A 516 -13.45 -14.70 26.95
CA ILE A 516 -12.64 -15.90 27.22
C ILE A 516 -11.25 -15.43 27.65
N LEU A 517 -11.02 -15.49 28.95
CA LEU A 517 -9.77 -15.07 29.60
C LEU A 517 -8.89 -16.27 29.85
N PHE A 518 -7.67 -16.22 29.33
CA PHE A 518 -6.62 -17.20 29.61
C PHE A 518 -5.65 -16.61 30.63
N SER A 519 -5.38 -17.34 31.70
CA SER A 519 -4.47 -16.85 32.73
C SER A 519 -3.59 -17.96 33.36
N CYS A 520 -2.36 -17.57 33.72
CA CYS A 520 -1.46 -18.39 34.53
C CYS A 520 -1.43 -17.93 36.00
N HIS A 521 -2.11 -16.84 36.36
CA HIS A 521 -2.05 -16.26 37.70
C HIS A 521 -3.24 -16.68 38.57
N ARG A 522 -2.98 -17.17 39.78
CA ARG A 522 -4.03 -17.59 40.72
C ARG A 522 -4.91 -16.44 41.19
N ARG A 523 -4.35 -15.23 41.29
CA ARG A 523 -5.06 -14.03 41.74
C ARG A 523 -6.28 -13.71 40.89
N GLU A 524 -6.20 -13.89 39.57
CA GLU A 524 -7.33 -13.67 38.68
C GLU A 524 -8.48 -14.63 38.95
N SER A 525 -8.17 -15.90 39.19
CA SER A 525 -9.16 -16.90 39.60
C SER A 525 -9.80 -16.60 40.97
N GLN A 526 -9.02 -16.06 41.89
CA GLN A 526 -9.53 -15.70 43.22
C GLN A 526 -10.45 -14.50 43.17
N ILE A 527 -9.98 -13.41 42.57
CA ILE A 527 -10.78 -12.17 42.43
C ILE A 527 -12.07 -12.43 41.64
N MET A 528 -12.00 -13.23 40.57
CA MET A 528 -13.19 -13.56 39.78
C MET A 528 -14.22 -14.35 40.61
N LYS A 529 -13.80 -15.26 41.47
CA LYS A 529 -14.71 -15.95 42.39
C LYS A 529 -15.36 -14.99 43.39
N GLU A 530 -14.56 -14.10 43.99
CA GLU A 530 -15.07 -13.10 44.92
C GLU A 530 -16.13 -12.18 44.25
N LEU A 531 -15.90 -11.76 43.02
CA LEU A 531 -16.85 -10.95 42.26
C LEU A 531 -18.14 -11.72 41.93
N LEU A 532 -18.04 -13.00 41.58
CA LEU A 532 -19.21 -13.87 41.35
C LEU A 532 -20.03 -14.17 42.62
N GLU A 533 -19.40 -14.16 43.80
CA GLU A 533 -20.10 -14.34 45.08
C GLU A 533 -20.78 -13.03 45.55
N GLN A 534 -20.38 -11.87 45.02
CA GLN A 534 -20.93 -10.56 45.35
C GLN A 534 -22.04 -10.12 44.39
N ALA A 535 -22.12 -10.71 43.19
CA ALA A 535 -23.16 -10.47 42.16
C ALA A 535 -24.38 -11.38 42.42
#